data_8365d43a194d09a5cc220a3c3c96bba0
#
_entry.id   8365d43a194d09a5cc220a3c3c96bba0
#
_cell.length_a   1.000
_cell.length_b   1.000
_cell.length_c   1.000
_cell.angle_alpha   90.00
_cell.angle_beta   90.00
_cell.angle_gamma   90.00
#
_symmetry.space_group_name_H-M   'P 1'
#
loop_
_entity.id
_entity.type
_entity.pdbx_description
1 polymer ?
#
loop_
_entity_poly.entity_id
_entity_poly.type
_entity_poly.pdbx_seq_one_letter_code
_entity_poly.pdbx_strand_id
1 'polypeptide(L)'
;MLLKRPVRLLLFLFATVLTVAAAAQVKPKPTTLKPPPLQSFWGKTKGGDLPLELVLTTIDSAIWVIDDKKARYHISRFIVVHRSKDKYEDEKTGEIKSRFNSSADNVSNSPFLSALWQKNLYEIIKKEDEILITDIIVKDRWGYYYTAPDISIKVK
;
A
#
# COMPACT_ATOMS: atom_id res chain seq x y z
N MET A 1 12.38 40.89 68.01
CA MET A 1 12.82 41.71 66.86
C MET A 1 13.64 40.88 65.89
N LEU A 2 13.40 40.96 64.60
CA LEU A 2 14.05 40.24 63.52
C LEU A 2 13.58 38.80 63.19
N LEU A 3 12.58 38.71 62.29
CA LEU A 3 12.45 37.60 61.37
C LEU A 3 11.47 38.02 60.22
N LYS A 4 11.96 38.84 59.29
CA LYS A 4 11.18 39.28 58.09
C LYS A 4 12.06 39.34 56.82
N ARG A 5 12.96 38.41 56.58
CA ARG A 5 13.76 38.49 55.35
C ARG A 5 13.84 37.23 54.44
N PRO A 6 13.36 36.04 54.76
CA PRO A 6 13.54 34.92 53.79
C PRO A 6 12.38 34.80 52.79
N VAL A 7 11.17 35.39 53.03
CA VAL A 7 10.00 35.13 52.17
C VAL A 7 10.08 35.85 50.82
N ARG A 8 10.77 36.97 50.73
CA ARG A 8 10.88 37.71 49.46
C ARG A 8 11.88 37.10 48.47
N LEU A 9 12.86 36.33 48.94
CA LEU A 9 13.84 35.68 48.06
C LEU A 9 13.28 34.42 47.40
N LEU A 10 12.36 33.74 48.07
CA LEU A 10 11.73 32.53 47.53
C LEU A 10 10.70 32.85 46.41
N LEU A 11 10.08 34.02 46.45
CA LEU A 11 9.12 34.43 45.42
C LEU A 11 9.79 34.84 44.09
N PHE A 12 11.04 35.31 44.13
CA PHE A 12 11.78 35.65 42.92
C PHE A 12 12.35 34.39 42.20
N LEU A 13 12.61 33.32 42.94
CA LEU A 13 13.12 32.05 42.34
C LEU A 13 12.00 31.26 41.63
N PHE A 14 10.73 31.45 42.06
CA PHE A 14 9.60 30.77 41.42
C PHE A 14 9.12 31.49 40.16
N ALA A 15 9.37 32.79 40.00
CA ALA A 15 8.97 33.55 38.83
C ALA A 15 9.88 33.32 37.60
N THR A 16 11.12 32.86 37.81
CA THR A 16 12.10 32.60 36.72
C THR A 16 11.98 31.24 36.09
N VAL A 17 11.30 30.26 36.72
CA VAL A 17 11.13 28.90 36.18
C VAL A 17 9.94 28.80 35.23
N LEU A 18 8.96 29.73 35.29
CA LEU A 18 7.77 29.66 34.45
C LEU A 18 7.92 30.27 33.04
N THR A 19 9.04 30.91 32.72
CA THR A 19 9.22 31.58 31.42
C THR A 19 9.96 30.75 30.36
N VAL A 20 10.41 29.53 30.66
CA VAL A 20 11.16 28.71 29.70
C VAL A 20 10.29 27.66 28.95
N ALA A 21 9.01 27.49 29.36
CA ALA A 21 8.13 26.47 28.79
C ALA A 21 7.31 26.92 27.56
N ALA A 22 7.46 28.15 27.09
CA ALA A 22 6.71 28.67 25.93
C ALA A 22 7.52 28.73 24.63
N ALA A 23 8.70 28.10 24.57
CA ALA A 23 9.50 28.07 23.37
C ALA A 23 9.03 26.93 22.47
N ALA A 24 8.17 27.30 21.52
CA ALA A 24 8.12 26.70 20.18
C ALA A 24 7.74 25.22 20.08
N GLN A 25 6.47 24.92 20.26
CA GLN A 25 5.87 23.94 19.35
C GLN A 25 5.66 24.60 17.98
N VAL A 26 6.73 24.81 17.23
CA VAL A 26 6.63 25.00 15.77
C VAL A 26 6.15 23.67 15.22
N LYS A 27 4.81 23.53 15.06
CA LYS A 27 4.26 22.45 14.22
C LYS A 27 4.96 22.57 12.87
N PRO A 28 5.71 21.55 12.43
CA PRO A 28 6.32 21.59 11.11
C PRO A 28 5.17 21.80 10.13
N LYS A 29 5.25 22.91 9.36
CA LYS A 29 4.34 23.17 8.24
C LYS A 29 4.33 21.92 7.40
N PRO A 30 3.17 21.33 7.05
CA PRO A 30 3.15 20.15 6.18
C PRO A 30 3.78 20.57 4.87
N THR A 31 5.03 20.19 4.69
CA THR A 31 5.69 20.27 3.39
C THR A 31 4.94 19.28 2.54
N THR A 32 4.19 19.74 1.56
CA THR A 32 3.61 18.90 0.52
C THR A 32 4.78 18.31 -0.27
N LEU A 33 5.34 17.23 0.26
CA LEU A 33 6.38 16.46 -0.41
C LEU A 33 5.75 15.93 -1.68
N LYS A 34 6.22 16.41 -2.83
CA LYS A 34 5.83 15.84 -4.12
C LYS A 34 6.12 14.34 -4.05
N PRO A 35 5.12 13.47 -4.30
CA PRO A 35 5.37 12.04 -4.25
C PRO A 35 6.50 11.67 -5.21
N PRO A 36 7.45 10.82 -4.78
CA PRO A 36 8.51 10.35 -5.66
C PRO A 36 7.91 9.53 -6.81
N PRO A 37 8.56 9.48 -7.98
CA PRO A 37 8.14 8.62 -9.07
C PRO A 37 8.36 7.16 -8.66
N LEU A 38 7.27 6.47 -8.31
CA LEU A 38 7.28 5.08 -7.86
C LEU A 38 7.06 4.11 -9.03
N GLN A 39 7.62 2.91 -8.92
CA GLN A 39 7.42 1.80 -9.84
C GLN A 39 7.07 0.55 -9.02
N SER A 40 5.99 -0.12 -9.43
CA SER A 40 5.50 -1.34 -8.78
C SER A 40 5.90 -2.57 -9.60
N PHE A 41 6.16 -3.67 -8.88
CA PHE A 41 6.51 -4.96 -9.46
C PHE A 41 5.84 -6.07 -8.69
N TRP A 42 5.45 -7.12 -9.39
CA TRP A 42 5.08 -8.40 -8.78
C TRP A 42 6.10 -9.44 -9.24
N GLY A 43 6.91 -9.92 -8.31
CA GLY A 43 8.09 -10.69 -8.65
C GLY A 43 9.04 -9.91 -9.57
N LYS A 44 9.18 -10.34 -10.81
CA LYS A 44 10.04 -9.70 -11.82
C LYS A 44 9.28 -8.87 -12.85
N THR A 45 7.94 -8.86 -12.80
CA THR A 45 7.11 -8.18 -13.79
C THR A 45 6.53 -6.86 -13.29
N LYS A 46 6.29 -5.95 -14.21
CA LYS A 46 5.51 -4.72 -13.99
C LYS A 46 4.05 -4.88 -14.43
N GLY A 47 3.68 -6.05 -14.92
CA GLY A 47 2.39 -6.31 -15.54
C GLY A 47 2.50 -6.55 -17.04
N GLY A 48 1.36 -6.44 -17.73
CA GLY A 48 1.24 -6.70 -19.17
C GLY A 48 0.75 -8.09 -19.51
N ASP A 49 0.89 -8.50 -20.76
CA ASP A 49 0.49 -9.80 -21.25
C ASP A 49 1.54 -10.86 -20.88
N LEU A 50 1.14 -11.85 -20.10
CA LEU A 50 2.05 -12.91 -19.64
C LEU A 50 1.49 -14.31 -19.97
N PRO A 51 2.34 -15.27 -20.36
CA PRO A 51 1.93 -16.66 -20.49
C PRO A 51 1.51 -17.23 -19.12
N LEU A 52 0.57 -18.17 -19.14
CA LEU A 52 0.00 -18.77 -17.93
C LEU A 52 1.09 -19.33 -16.99
N GLU A 53 2.09 -20.03 -17.53
CA GLU A 53 3.18 -20.62 -16.76
C GLU A 53 3.97 -19.55 -15.99
N LEU A 54 4.20 -18.38 -16.58
CA LEU A 54 4.89 -17.29 -15.92
C LEU A 54 4.02 -16.65 -14.84
N VAL A 55 2.71 -16.53 -15.07
CA VAL A 55 1.77 -16.05 -14.06
C VAL A 55 1.76 -16.98 -12.85
N LEU A 56 1.68 -18.30 -13.06
CA LEU A 56 1.74 -19.29 -11.98
C LEU A 56 3.01 -19.15 -11.14
N THR A 57 4.18 -18.97 -11.76
CA THR A 57 5.42 -18.74 -10.99
C THR A 57 5.48 -17.39 -10.28
N THR A 58 4.63 -16.44 -10.68
CA THR A 58 4.57 -15.10 -10.07
C THR A 58 3.67 -15.07 -8.84
N ILE A 59 2.68 -15.96 -8.72
CA ILE A 59 1.68 -15.96 -7.64
C ILE A 59 2.34 -15.96 -6.24
N ASP A 60 3.42 -16.71 -6.04
CA ASP A 60 4.14 -16.80 -4.77
C ASP A 60 5.17 -15.67 -4.57
N SER A 61 5.30 -14.80 -5.56
CA SER A 61 6.29 -13.74 -5.50
C SER A 61 5.79 -12.55 -4.69
N ALA A 62 6.73 -11.82 -4.09
CA ALA A 62 6.43 -10.58 -3.39
C ALA A 62 6.08 -9.46 -4.37
N ILE A 63 5.16 -8.59 -3.97
CA ILE A 63 4.97 -7.27 -4.55
C ILE A 63 6.00 -6.33 -3.92
N TRP A 64 6.65 -5.52 -4.71
CA TRP A 64 7.61 -4.55 -4.24
C TRP A 64 7.56 -3.26 -5.06
N VAL A 65 7.94 -2.17 -4.41
CA VAL A 65 7.89 -0.82 -4.98
C VAL A 65 9.23 -0.14 -4.75
N ILE A 66 9.72 0.52 -5.77
CA ILE A 66 10.94 1.33 -5.73
C ILE A 66 10.71 2.72 -6.30
N ASP A 67 11.57 3.66 -5.93
CA ASP A 67 11.68 4.95 -6.59
C ASP A 67 12.75 4.94 -7.72
N ASP A 68 12.97 6.09 -8.32
CA ASP A 68 14.00 6.32 -9.35
C ASP A 68 15.43 6.09 -8.84
N LYS A 69 15.65 6.22 -7.53
CA LYS A 69 16.93 5.96 -6.85
C LYS A 69 17.09 4.50 -6.40
N LYS A 70 16.14 3.62 -6.79
CA LYS A 70 16.08 2.21 -6.38
C LYS A 70 15.91 1.99 -4.86
N ALA A 71 15.45 2.99 -4.12
CA ALA A 71 15.08 2.82 -2.74
C ALA A 71 13.77 2.00 -2.66
N ARG A 72 13.75 1.01 -1.77
CA ARG A 72 12.57 0.15 -1.55
C ARG A 72 11.64 0.77 -0.53
N TYR A 73 10.35 0.64 -0.80
CA TYR A 73 9.25 1.06 0.05
C TYR A 73 8.57 -0.15 0.69
N HIS A 74 8.13 -0.01 1.92
CA HIS A 74 7.39 -1.05 2.62
C HIS A 74 5.94 -1.07 2.15
N ILE A 75 5.43 -2.24 1.77
CA ILE A 75 4.02 -2.42 1.41
C ILE A 75 3.17 -2.32 2.68
N SER A 76 2.26 -1.35 2.70
CA SER A 76 1.28 -1.20 3.78
C SER A 76 -0.02 -1.94 3.47
N ARG A 77 -0.53 -1.80 2.24
CA ARG A 77 -1.71 -2.53 1.77
C ARG A 77 -1.78 -2.53 0.25
N PHE A 78 -2.55 -3.45 -0.28
CA PHE A 78 -3.00 -3.46 -1.68
C PHE A 78 -4.27 -4.30 -1.79
N ILE A 79 -4.96 -4.17 -2.93
CA ILE A 79 -6.09 -5.01 -3.30
C ILE A 79 -5.66 -5.86 -4.49
N VAL A 80 -5.86 -7.17 -4.39
CA VAL A 80 -5.75 -8.07 -5.54
C VAL A 80 -7.14 -8.35 -6.09
N VAL A 81 -7.30 -8.25 -7.40
CA VAL A 81 -8.55 -8.55 -8.09
C VAL A 81 -8.26 -9.57 -9.19
N HIS A 82 -8.96 -10.69 -9.16
CA HIS A 82 -8.98 -11.65 -10.25
C HIS A 82 -10.27 -11.44 -11.06
N ARG A 83 -10.13 -11.31 -12.37
CA ARG A 83 -11.24 -11.22 -13.32
C ARG A 83 -11.17 -12.39 -14.27
N SER A 84 -12.22 -13.23 -14.30
CA SER A 84 -12.37 -14.30 -15.26
C SER A 84 -13.45 -13.95 -16.29
N LYS A 85 -13.21 -14.37 -17.52
CA LYS A 85 -14.19 -14.25 -18.61
C LYS A 85 -14.85 -15.59 -18.81
N ASP A 86 -16.11 -15.68 -18.42
CA ASP A 86 -16.93 -16.87 -18.60
C ASP A 86 -17.88 -16.70 -19.77
N LYS A 87 -18.16 -17.82 -20.46
CA LYS A 87 -19.20 -17.89 -21.50
C LYS A 87 -20.42 -18.54 -20.91
N TYR A 88 -21.57 -18.02 -21.23
CA TYR A 88 -22.87 -18.61 -20.90
C TYR A 88 -23.82 -18.53 -22.10
N GLU A 89 -24.72 -19.49 -22.20
CA GLU A 89 -25.79 -19.48 -23.20
C GLU A 89 -26.97 -18.73 -22.63
N ASP A 90 -27.46 -17.76 -23.39
CA ASP A 90 -28.69 -17.03 -23.04
C ASP A 90 -29.88 -17.94 -23.27
N GLU A 91 -30.58 -18.33 -22.22
CA GLU A 91 -31.70 -19.28 -22.28
C GLU A 91 -32.86 -18.83 -23.18
N LYS A 92 -32.99 -17.51 -23.47
CA LYS A 92 -34.05 -16.98 -24.31
C LYS A 92 -33.69 -16.92 -25.78
N THR A 93 -32.43 -16.72 -26.11
CA THR A 93 -31.99 -16.50 -27.49
C THR A 93 -31.13 -17.64 -28.02
N GLY A 94 -30.61 -18.52 -27.15
CA GLY A 94 -29.62 -19.55 -27.50
C GLY A 94 -28.25 -19.00 -27.89
N GLU A 95 -28.03 -17.69 -27.71
CA GLU A 95 -26.78 -17.05 -28.05
C GLU A 95 -25.72 -17.23 -26.94
N ILE A 96 -24.46 -17.50 -27.33
CA ILE A 96 -23.35 -17.56 -26.41
C ILE A 96 -22.88 -16.13 -26.09
N LYS A 97 -23.09 -15.69 -24.84
CA LYS A 97 -22.66 -14.40 -24.32
C LYS A 97 -21.48 -14.57 -23.38
N SER A 98 -20.69 -13.51 -23.21
CA SER A 98 -19.60 -13.48 -22.23
C SER A 98 -19.96 -12.59 -21.05
N ARG A 99 -19.63 -13.02 -19.84
CA ARG A 99 -19.68 -12.19 -18.63
C ARG A 99 -18.33 -12.21 -17.94
N PHE A 100 -18.04 -11.13 -17.24
CA PHE A 100 -16.87 -11.07 -16.35
C PHE A 100 -17.32 -11.36 -14.92
N ASN A 101 -16.67 -12.32 -14.29
CA ASN A 101 -16.74 -12.54 -12.87
C ASN A 101 -15.49 -11.92 -12.24
N SER A 102 -15.63 -11.28 -11.10
CA SER A 102 -14.49 -10.72 -10.38
C SER A 102 -14.56 -11.10 -8.91
N SER A 103 -13.44 -11.46 -8.35
CA SER A 103 -13.21 -11.67 -6.93
C SER A 103 -12.05 -10.80 -6.48
N ALA A 104 -12.08 -10.34 -5.23
CA ALA A 104 -11.06 -9.45 -4.70
C ALA A 104 -10.69 -9.82 -3.26
N ASP A 105 -9.45 -9.55 -2.88
CA ASP A 105 -8.96 -9.64 -1.50
C ASP A 105 -8.15 -8.39 -1.16
N ASN A 106 -8.20 -8.02 0.12
CA ASN A 106 -7.47 -6.87 0.66
C ASN A 106 -6.34 -7.38 1.55
N VAL A 107 -5.12 -7.14 1.11
CA VAL A 107 -3.91 -7.57 1.82
C VAL A 107 -3.30 -6.38 2.55
N SER A 108 -3.01 -6.54 3.85
CA SER A 108 -2.42 -5.51 4.69
C SER A 108 -1.14 -6.01 5.35
N ASN A 109 -0.14 -5.13 5.40
CA ASN A 109 1.17 -5.36 6.06
C ASN A 109 1.91 -6.61 5.55
N SER A 110 1.65 -7.03 4.32
CA SER A 110 2.33 -8.14 3.65
C SER A 110 2.64 -7.76 2.21
N PRO A 111 3.80 -8.11 1.67
CA PRO A 111 4.07 -8.00 0.24
C PRO A 111 3.58 -9.20 -0.57
N PHE A 112 3.03 -10.22 0.09
CA PHE A 112 2.57 -11.45 -0.54
C PHE A 112 1.05 -11.53 -0.52
N LEU A 113 0.47 -12.20 -1.50
CA LEU A 113 -0.93 -12.61 -1.45
C LEU A 113 -1.17 -13.51 -0.23
N SER A 114 -2.40 -13.52 0.30
CA SER A 114 -2.77 -14.47 1.33
C SER A 114 -2.65 -15.91 0.83
N ALA A 115 -2.32 -16.87 1.71
CA ALA A 115 -2.17 -18.28 1.32
C ALA A 115 -3.44 -18.85 0.68
N LEU A 116 -4.62 -18.38 1.14
CA LEU A 116 -5.89 -18.77 0.55
C LEU A 116 -6.02 -18.26 -0.88
N TRP A 117 -5.62 -17.02 -1.15
CA TRP A 117 -5.65 -16.45 -2.49
C TRP A 117 -4.66 -17.09 -3.43
N GLN A 118 -3.44 -17.36 -2.97
CA GLN A 118 -2.45 -18.10 -3.75
C GLN A 118 -3.04 -19.44 -4.20
N LYS A 119 -3.57 -20.23 -3.25
CA LYS A 119 -4.18 -21.52 -3.56
C LYS A 119 -5.34 -21.39 -4.55
N ASN A 120 -6.26 -20.45 -4.31
CA ASN A 120 -7.39 -20.22 -5.21
C ASN A 120 -6.94 -19.87 -6.63
N LEU A 121 -5.98 -18.94 -6.77
CA LEU A 121 -5.47 -18.56 -8.09
C LEU A 121 -4.83 -19.75 -8.83
N TYR A 122 -4.07 -20.60 -8.15
CA TYR A 122 -3.50 -21.81 -8.75
C TYR A 122 -4.57 -22.75 -9.31
N GLU A 123 -5.72 -22.84 -8.68
CA GLU A 123 -6.81 -23.73 -9.08
C GLU A 123 -7.69 -23.18 -10.19
N ILE A 124 -7.88 -21.85 -10.25
CA ILE A 124 -8.92 -21.26 -11.12
C ILE A 124 -8.37 -20.46 -12.29
N ILE A 125 -7.10 -20.00 -12.23
CA ILE A 125 -6.57 -19.10 -13.26
C ILE A 125 -6.42 -19.80 -14.60
N LYS A 126 -6.85 -19.13 -15.65
CA LYS A 126 -6.83 -19.64 -17.02
C LYS A 126 -6.46 -18.55 -18.02
N LYS A 127 -6.25 -18.93 -19.26
CA LYS A 127 -6.02 -17.99 -20.36
C LYS A 127 -7.19 -17.01 -20.50
N GLU A 128 -6.88 -15.78 -20.87
CA GLU A 128 -7.78 -14.62 -20.98
C GLU A 128 -8.23 -14.00 -19.63
N ASP A 129 -7.84 -14.60 -18.50
CA ASP A 129 -8.07 -13.99 -17.20
C ASP A 129 -7.18 -12.76 -17.00
N GLU A 130 -7.62 -11.89 -16.10
CA GLU A 130 -6.87 -10.69 -15.68
C GLU A 130 -6.65 -10.71 -14.18
N ILE A 131 -5.42 -10.36 -13.76
CA ILE A 131 -5.09 -10.10 -12.36
C ILE A 131 -4.69 -8.64 -12.24
N LEU A 132 -5.34 -7.93 -11.33
CA LEU A 132 -5.07 -6.53 -11.02
C LEU A 132 -4.59 -6.42 -9.58
N ILE A 133 -3.46 -5.76 -9.37
CA ILE A 133 -3.03 -5.33 -8.04
C ILE A 133 -3.21 -3.82 -8.00
N THR A 134 -4.16 -3.37 -7.21
CA THR A 134 -4.58 -1.97 -7.16
C THR A 134 -4.48 -1.41 -5.74
N ASP A 135 -4.65 -0.10 -5.60
CA ASP A 135 -4.62 0.57 -4.30
C ASP A 135 -3.33 0.26 -3.50
N ILE A 136 -2.20 0.18 -4.21
CA ILE A 136 -0.91 -0.15 -3.60
C ILE A 136 -0.47 1.05 -2.76
N ILE A 137 -0.60 0.93 -1.45
CA ILE A 137 -0.14 1.93 -0.49
C ILE A 137 1.17 1.46 0.12
N VAL A 138 2.17 2.31 0.03
CA VAL A 138 3.50 2.05 0.54
C VAL A 138 3.92 3.08 1.58
N LYS A 139 4.87 2.71 2.40
CA LYS A 139 5.44 3.55 3.46
C LYS A 139 6.94 3.67 3.28
N ASP A 140 7.45 4.89 3.38
CA ASP A 140 8.90 5.12 3.38
C ASP A 140 9.54 4.88 4.75
N ARG A 141 10.86 5.04 4.84
CA ARG A 141 11.63 4.89 6.07
C ARG A 141 11.32 5.93 7.16
N TRP A 142 10.70 7.05 6.78
CA TRP A 142 10.30 8.11 7.73
C TRP A 142 8.83 7.98 8.15
N GLY A 143 8.08 7.02 7.58
CA GLY A 143 6.70 6.77 7.94
C GLY A 143 5.66 7.47 7.07
N TYR A 144 6.04 8.13 5.99
CA TYR A 144 5.09 8.75 5.06
C TYR A 144 4.50 7.72 4.11
N TYR A 145 3.21 7.87 3.83
CA TYR A 145 2.47 6.98 2.95
C TYR A 145 2.37 7.57 1.54
N TYR A 146 2.50 6.71 0.55
CA TYR A 146 2.38 7.04 -0.87
C TYR A 146 1.55 6.00 -1.59
N THR A 147 0.84 6.43 -2.64
CA THR A 147 0.18 5.53 -3.58
C THR A 147 1.17 5.17 -4.68
N ALA A 148 1.37 3.88 -4.90
CA ALA A 148 2.20 3.36 -5.99
C ALA A 148 1.33 2.99 -7.21
N PRO A 149 1.91 2.90 -8.41
CA PRO A 149 1.19 2.49 -9.61
C PRO A 149 0.61 1.08 -9.49
N ASP A 150 -0.57 0.88 -10.07
CA ASP A 150 -1.22 -0.42 -10.17
C ASP A 150 -0.43 -1.37 -11.09
N ILE A 151 -0.62 -2.67 -10.87
CA ILE A 151 -0.07 -3.73 -11.74
C ILE A 151 -1.25 -4.45 -12.39
N SER A 152 -1.26 -4.53 -13.70
CA SER A 152 -2.28 -5.26 -14.45
C SER A 152 -1.61 -6.36 -15.27
N ILE A 153 -2.05 -7.59 -15.09
CA ILE A 153 -1.57 -8.77 -15.82
C ILE A 153 -2.74 -9.38 -16.58
N LYS A 154 -2.54 -9.63 -17.88
CA LYS A 154 -3.45 -10.41 -18.69
C LYS A 154 -2.81 -11.74 -19.05
N VAL A 155 -3.51 -12.83 -18.76
CA VAL A 155 -3.04 -14.21 -19.00
C VAL A 155 -3.22 -14.59 -20.48
N LYS A 156 -2.14 -15.07 -21.13
CA LYS A 156 -2.10 -15.50 -22.54
C LYS A 156 -1.93 -17.02 -22.70
#